data_36e167124fccb3b986fb0ff7c8a77dc3
#
_entry.id   36e167124fccb3b986fb0ff7c8a77dc3
#
_cell.length_a   1.000
_cell.length_b   1.000
_cell.length_c   1.000
_cell.angle_alpha   90.00
_cell.angle_beta   90.00
_cell.angle_gamma   90.00
#
_symmetry.space_group_name_H-M   'P 1'
#
loop_
_entity.id
_entity.type
_entity.pdbx_description
1 polymer ?
#
loop_
_entity_poly.entity_id
_entity_poly.type
_entity_poly.pdbx_seq_one_letter_code
_entity_poly.pdbx_strand_id
1 'polypeptide(L)'
;MTRRLAAFLPAVLMVPLFLAACGTESTELPPGLGPVALATEVALPPECETATGSGSLSIGAARAVLANPSYNERKARGCVPFSLPAVWQVLQIPTGVDIGFWPERDESDCEAWLVQDPLYPVNFVTKEIPHGGIQSHYTFEVTWRAGVSQGTAEAPTEVKVLYGKTSGTTEVPKILGSIVFTADPAHPGWTRLDIVRQLNTNGHSDDPGKLQGWIQKYFDGLNGQLHGTLSTAGYCVLP
;
A
#
# COMPACT_ATOMS: atom_id res chain seq x y z
N MET A 1 -71.78 -44.03 -13.69
CA MET A 1 -70.34 -44.37 -13.66
C MET A 1 -69.54 -43.15 -14.16
N THR A 2 -69.06 -42.31 -13.25
CA THR A 2 -68.39 -41.05 -13.56
C THR A 2 -66.88 -41.16 -13.21
N ARG A 3 -66.01 -41.24 -14.23
CA ARG A 3 -64.56 -41.30 -14.06
C ARG A 3 -64.03 -39.86 -13.88
N ARG A 4 -63.42 -39.60 -12.72
CA ARG A 4 -62.66 -38.38 -12.47
C ARG A 4 -61.25 -38.55 -13.02
N LEU A 5 -60.83 -37.69 -13.96
CA LEU A 5 -59.45 -37.53 -14.41
C LEU A 5 -58.72 -36.61 -13.41
N ALA A 6 -57.72 -37.17 -12.77
CA ALA A 6 -56.79 -36.37 -11.96
C ALA A 6 -55.68 -35.78 -12.87
N ALA A 7 -55.60 -34.45 -12.94
CA ALA A 7 -54.55 -33.75 -13.64
C ALA A 7 -53.31 -33.63 -12.73
N PHE A 8 -52.19 -34.24 -13.15
CA PHE A 8 -50.88 -34.05 -12.54
C PHE A 8 -50.26 -32.78 -13.12
N LEU A 9 -50.05 -31.76 -12.32
CA LEU A 9 -49.17 -30.63 -12.65
C LEU A 9 -47.72 -31.01 -12.32
N PRO A 10 -46.76 -30.81 -13.24
CA PRO A 10 -45.35 -30.95 -12.90
C PRO A 10 -44.88 -29.71 -12.12
N ALA A 11 -44.35 -29.91 -10.91
CA ALA A 11 -43.71 -28.90 -10.15
C ALA A 11 -42.35 -28.57 -10.84
N VAL A 12 -42.29 -27.39 -11.44
CA VAL A 12 -41.02 -26.86 -11.96
C VAL A 12 -40.18 -26.39 -10.78
N LEU A 13 -39.13 -27.15 -10.48
CA LEU A 13 -38.14 -26.82 -9.47
C LEU A 13 -37.27 -25.68 -10.03
N MET A 14 -37.57 -24.43 -9.67
CA MET A 14 -36.66 -23.31 -9.92
C MET A 14 -35.45 -23.44 -8.99
N VAL A 15 -34.33 -23.93 -9.50
CA VAL A 15 -33.03 -23.84 -8.84
C VAL A 15 -32.58 -22.38 -8.99
N PRO A 16 -32.39 -21.62 -7.90
CA PRO A 16 -31.83 -20.31 -7.99
C PRO A 16 -30.34 -20.46 -8.41
N LEU A 17 -30.04 -20.01 -9.60
CA LEU A 17 -28.64 -19.82 -10.05
C LEU A 17 -28.06 -18.69 -9.19
N PHE A 18 -27.36 -19.04 -8.13
CA PHE A 18 -26.47 -18.10 -7.45
C PHE A 18 -25.32 -17.80 -8.42
N LEU A 19 -25.46 -16.75 -9.20
CA LEU A 19 -24.32 -16.07 -9.81
C LEU A 19 -23.48 -15.56 -8.63
N ALA A 20 -22.44 -16.34 -8.29
CA ALA A 20 -21.36 -15.83 -7.48
C ALA A 20 -20.74 -14.67 -8.29
N ALA A 21 -21.19 -13.45 -8.00
CA ALA A 21 -20.50 -12.27 -8.46
C ALA A 21 -19.09 -12.37 -7.85
N CYS A 22 -18.07 -12.57 -8.69
CA CYS A 22 -16.68 -12.33 -8.30
C CYS A 22 -16.62 -10.86 -7.90
N GLY A 23 -16.92 -10.57 -6.64
CA GLY A 23 -16.85 -9.23 -6.07
C GLY A 23 -15.39 -8.82 -6.04
N THR A 24 -15.06 -7.68 -6.60
CA THR A 24 -13.78 -7.01 -6.34
C THR A 24 -13.85 -6.44 -4.93
N GLU A 25 -12.95 -6.86 -4.03
CA GLU A 25 -12.81 -6.22 -2.74
C GLU A 25 -11.97 -4.93 -2.89
N SER A 26 -12.42 -3.86 -2.28
CA SER A 26 -11.68 -2.61 -2.22
C SER A 26 -11.35 -2.26 -0.77
N THR A 27 -10.18 -1.71 -0.55
CA THR A 27 -9.78 -1.13 0.73
C THR A 27 -9.99 0.38 0.65
N GLU A 28 -10.90 0.91 1.47
CA GLU A 28 -11.13 2.35 1.51
C GLU A 28 -9.91 3.05 2.11
N LEU A 29 -9.37 4.03 1.38
CA LEU A 29 -8.30 4.89 1.88
C LEU A 29 -8.83 5.82 2.96
N PRO A 30 -8.04 6.12 4.01
CA PRO A 30 -8.43 7.10 5.00
C PRO A 30 -8.83 8.42 4.35
N PRO A 31 -9.89 9.09 4.85
CA PRO A 31 -10.28 10.38 4.33
C PRO A 31 -9.22 11.44 4.67
N GLY A 32 -9.01 12.38 3.75
CA GLY A 32 -8.03 13.45 3.92
C GLY A 32 -6.59 12.92 4.06
N LEU A 33 -5.73 13.67 4.74
CA LEU A 33 -4.32 13.32 4.96
C LEU A 33 -4.09 12.66 6.34
N GLY A 34 -5.06 11.91 6.86
CA GLY A 34 -4.92 11.15 8.10
C GLY A 34 -4.06 9.89 7.88
N PRO A 35 -3.13 9.56 8.81
CA PRO A 35 -2.40 8.30 8.74
C PRO A 35 -3.33 7.11 9.00
N VAL A 36 -2.93 5.93 8.50
CA VAL A 36 -3.60 4.67 8.82
C VAL A 36 -3.46 4.39 10.32
N ALA A 37 -4.60 4.16 10.98
CA ALA A 37 -4.61 3.81 12.40
C ALA A 37 -4.07 2.39 12.61
N LEU A 38 -3.23 2.21 13.64
CA LEU A 38 -2.82 0.91 14.11
C LEU A 38 -3.91 0.30 14.99
N ALA A 39 -4.12 -1.00 14.91
CA ALA A 39 -4.98 -1.75 15.84
C ALA A 39 -4.40 -1.75 17.26
N THR A 40 -3.07 -1.68 17.38
CA THR A 40 -2.37 -1.60 18.65
C THR A 40 -1.13 -0.73 18.52
N GLU A 41 -0.89 0.16 19.50
CA GLU A 41 0.31 0.99 19.49
C GLU A 41 1.59 0.14 19.62
N VAL A 42 2.61 0.50 18.85
CA VAL A 42 3.93 -0.17 18.84
C VAL A 42 4.98 0.86 19.21
N ALA A 43 5.70 0.60 20.30
CA ALA A 43 6.86 1.39 20.66
C ALA A 43 8.01 1.17 19.65
N LEU A 44 8.54 2.25 19.11
CA LEU A 44 9.75 2.26 18.30
C LEU A 44 10.71 3.30 18.88
N PRO A 45 12.01 3.23 18.56
CA PRO A 45 12.97 4.26 18.98
C PRO A 45 12.39 5.64 18.66
N PRO A 46 12.46 6.60 19.61
CA PRO A 46 11.78 7.88 19.45
C PRO A 46 12.36 8.74 18.34
N GLU A 47 13.64 8.60 18.05
CA GLU A 47 14.39 9.55 17.23
C GLU A 47 15.44 8.89 16.33
N CYS A 48 16.10 9.71 15.50
CA CYS A 48 17.18 9.29 14.61
C CYS A 48 18.55 9.13 15.32
N GLU A 49 18.56 8.84 16.62
CA GLU A 49 19.76 8.82 17.46
C GLU A 49 20.88 7.88 16.99
N THR A 50 20.51 6.81 16.32
CA THR A 50 21.49 5.84 15.78
C THR A 50 21.73 5.99 14.29
N ALA A 51 21.19 7.04 13.68
CA ALA A 51 21.30 7.25 12.25
C ALA A 51 22.75 7.60 11.85
N THR A 52 23.27 6.84 10.92
CA THR A 52 24.54 7.10 10.25
C THR A 52 24.32 7.89 8.97
N GLY A 53 25.38 8.33 8.28
CA GLY A 53 25.27 9.08 7.03
C GLY A 53 24.43 8.45 5.92
N SER A 54 24.09 7.15 6.00
CA SER A 54 23.19 6.43 5.08
C SER A 54 21.75 6.30 5.60
N GLY A 55 21.44 6.88 6.74
CA GLY A 55 20.11 6.72 7.38
C GLY A 55 20.02 5.50 8.31
N SER A 56 18.86 5.32 8.91
CA SER A 56 18.54 4.17 9.77
C SER A 56 17.08 3.75 9.61
N LEU A 57 16.80 2.46 9.87
CA LEU A 57 15.45 1.89 9.84
C LEU A 57 15.26 0.92 11.01
N SER A 58 14.21 1.12 11.79
CA SER A 58 13.75 0.21 12.84
C SER A 58 12.37 -0.33 12.48
N ILE A 59 12.25 -1.66 12.35
CA ILE A 59 11.00 -2.33 11.98
C ILE A 59 10.49 -3.10 13.20
N GLY A 60 9.29 -2.77 13.66
CA GLY A 60 8.60 -3.47 14.74
C GLY A 60 8.16 -4.88 14.32
N ALA A 61 7.80 -5.71 15.28
CA ALA A 61 7.24 -7.03 15.00
C ALA A 61 5.90 -6.92 14.26
N ALA A 62 5.66 -7.86 13.35
CA ALA A 62 4.35 -8.00 12.72
C ALA A 62 3.30 -8.43 13.76
N ARG A 63 2.08 -7.98 13.57
CA ARG A 63 0.92 -8.32 14.41
C ARG A 63 -0.22 -8.80 13.56
N ALA A 64 -0.82 -9.92 13.95
CA ALA A 64 -2.07 -10.37 13.38
C ALA A 64 -3.23 -9.60 14.03
N VAL A 65 -4.11 -9.06 13.21
CA VAL A 65 -5.32 -8.36 13.64
C VAL A 65 -6.53 -9.19 13.24
N LEU A 66 -7.31 -9.61 14.24
CA LEU A 66 -8.55 -10.37 14.04
C LEU A 66 -9.68 -9.38 13.72
N ALA A 67 -9.88 -9.13 12.43
CA ALA A 67 -10.95 -8.30 11.88
C ALA A 67 -11.67 -9.07 10.77
N ASN A 68 -12.54 -8.44 10.02
CA ASN A 68 -13.16 -9.00 8.81
C ASN A 68 -12.93 -8.05 7.62
N PRO A 69 -12.02 -8.38 6.68
CA PRO A 69 -11.08 -9.52 6.73
C PRO A 69 -9.99 -9.34 7.81
N SER A 70 -9.44 -10.45 8.32
CA SER A 70 -8.25 -10.42 9.19
C SER A 70 -7.03 -9.94 8.38
N TYR A 71 -6.01 -9.37 9.05
CA TYR A 71 -4.82 -8.90 8.38
C TYR A 71 -3.60 -8.90 9.32
N ASN A 72 -2.42 -8.80 8.74
CA ASN A 72 -1.21 -8.51 9.47
C ASN A 72 -0.89 -7.01 9.35
N GLU A 73 -0.39 -6.41 10.43
CA GLU A 73 0.12 -5.03 10.40
C GLU A 73 1.53 -4.95 10.92
N ARG A 74 2.25 -3.94 10.45
CA ARG A 74 3.60 -3.63 10.91
C ARG A 74 3.81 -2.13 10.93
N LYS A 75 4.55 -1.67 11.95
CA LYS A 75 5.02 -0.29 12.05
C LYS A 75 6.54 -0.27 11.92
N ALA A 76 7.06 0.77 11.29
CA ALA A 76 8.48 1.04 11.24
C ALA A 76 8.76 2.54 11.41
N ARG A 77 9.97 2.86 11.83
CA ARG A 77 10.52 4.22 11.84
C ARG A 77 11.83 4.23 11.12
N GLY A 78 11.94 5.12 10.14
CA GLY A 78 13.17 5.38 9.41
C GLY A 78 13.64 6.82 9.62
N CYS A 79 14.94 7.03 9.32
CA CYS A 79 15.54 8.35 9.29
C CYS A 79 16.45 8.46 8.07
N VAL A 80 16.31 9.54 7.30
CA VAL A 80 17.17 9.83 6.16
C VAL A 80 17.92 11.15 6.36
N PRO A 81 19.20 11.24 5.94
CA PRO A 81 20.04 12.43 6.16
C PRO A 81 19.75 13.55 5.13
N PHE A 82 18.46 13.81 4.93
CA PHE A 82 17.98 14.83 3.99
C PHE A 82 16.88 15.66 4.64
N SER A 83 16.84 16.94 4.31
CA SER A 83 15.78 17.82 4.80
C SER A 83 14.41 17.44 4.24
N LEU A 84 13.35 17.71 4.98
CA LEU A 84 11.99 17.40 4.55
C LEU A 84 11.61 18.07 3.20
N PRO A 85 12.02 19.31 2.88
CA PRO A 85 11.82 19.86 1.54
C PRO A 85 12.50 19.04 0.43
N ALA A 86 13.71 18.51 0.66
CA ALA A 86 14.39 17.65 -0.31
C ALA A 86 13.67 16.31 -0.50
N VAL A 87 13.19 15.70 0.59
CA VAL A 87 12.36 14.50 0.53
C VAL A 87 11.06 14.77 -0.23
N TRP A 88 10.41 15.92 0.04
CA TRP A 88 9.18 16.29 -0.66
C TRP A 88 9.38 16.46 -2.17
N GLN A 89 10.52 16.99 -2.61
CA GLN A 89 10.83 17.08 -4.04
C GLN A 89 10.80 15.70 -4.73
N VAL A 90 11.33 14.66 -4.07
CA VAL A 90 11.26 13.28 -4.58
C VAL A 90 9.81 12.77 -4.62
N LEU A 91 9.01 13.09 -3.60
CA LEU A 91 7.63 12.61 -3.47
C LEU A 91 6.62 13.40 -4.34
N GLN A 92 7.03 14.43 -5.07
CA GLN A 92 6.17 15.16 -6.00
C GLN A 92 5.87 14.41 -7.30
N ILE A 93 6.55 13.30 -7.54
CA ILE A 93 6.35 12.45 -8.73
C ILE A 93 5.94 11.04 -8.31
N PRO A 94 5.12 10.34 -9.12
CA PRO A 94 4.68 8.98 -8.82
C PRO A 94 5.83 8.03 -8.48
N THR A 95 6.88 8.02 -9.28
CA THR A 95 8.07 7.16 -9.08
C THR A 95 8.71 7.32 -7.70
N GLY A 96 8.67 8.52 -7.11
CA GLY A 96 9.18 8.75 -5.75
C GLY A 96 8.20 8.32 -4.67
N VAL A 97 6.89 8.29 -4.96
CA VAL A 97 5.85 7.94 -3.99
C VAL A 97 5.74 6.42 -3.81
N ASP A 98 5.72 5.65 -4.89
CA ASP A 98 5.61 4.18 -4.84
C ASP A 98 6.94 3.45 -4.78
N ILE A 99 8.02 4.19 -4.54
CA ILE A 99 9.39 3.69 -4.49
C ILE A 99 9.52 2.44 -3.59
N GLY A 100 10.13 1.38 -4.13
CA GLY A 100 10.24 0.11 -3.43
C GLY A 100 9.01 -0.82 -3.54
N PHE A 101 7.94 -0.40 -4.22
CA PHE A 101 6.79 -1.25 -4.54
C PHE A 101 6.77 -1.69 -6.01
N TRP A 102 7.76 -1.31 -6.77
CA TRP A 102 7.84 -1.67 -8.18
C TRP A 102 8.02 -3.18 -8.34
N PRO A 103 7.08 -3.86 -9.01
CA PRO A 103 7.27 -5.26 -9.37
C PRO A 103 8.41 -5.42 -10.38
N GLU A 104 9.05 -6.56 -10.38
CA GLU A 104 10.03 -6.92 -11.40
C GLU A 104 9.30 -7.22 -12.72
N ARG A 105 9.86 -6.75 -13.85
CA ARG A 105 9.20 -6.84 -15.17
C ARG A 105 9.11 -8.26 -15.71
N ASP A 106 9.94 -9.17 -15.23
CA ASP A 106 9.90 -10.59 -15.56
C ASP A 106 8.88 -11.36 -14.71
N GLU A 107 8.44 -10.79 -13.60
CA GLU A 107 7.43 -11.36 -12.70
C GLU A 107 6.02 -10.80 -12.93
N SER A 108 5.90 -9.55 -13.38
CA SER A 108 4.61 -8.87 -13.53
C SER A 108 4.61 -7.84 -14.65
N ASP A 109 3.47 -7.73 -15.36
CA ASP A 109 3.13 -6.53 -16.10
C ASP A 109 2.57 -5.47 -15.15
N CYS A 110 2.76 -4.20 -15.48
CA CYS A 110 2.26 -3.09 -14.71
C CYS A 110 1.68 -2.00 -15.60
N GLU A 111 0.56 -1.47 -15.13
CA GLU A 111 -0.10 -0.29 -15.70
C GLU A 111 -0.16 0.78 -14.62
N ALA A 112 -0.15 2.05 -15.04
CA ALA A 112 -0.37 3.15 -14.12
C ALA A 112 -0.99 4.36 -14.81
N TRP A 113 -1.78 5.11 -14.03
CA TRP A 113 -2.42 6.34 -14.52
C TRP A 113 -2.60 7.35 -13.40
N LEU A 114 -2.55 8.62 -13.78
CA LEU A 114 -2.79 9.73 -12.86
C LEU A 114 -4.29 9.88 -12.60
N VAL A 115 -4.62 10.26 -11.37
CA VAL A 115 -5.98 10.60 -10.94
C VAL A 115 -5.96 12.03 -10.39
N GLN A 116 -6.90 12.86 -10.81
CA GLN A 116 -7.01 14.20 -10.25
C GLN A 116 -7.74 14.17 -8.91
N ASP A 117 -7.15 14.78 -7.90
CA ASP A 117 -7.72 14.91 -6.57
C ASP A 117 -7.34 16.29 -5.99
N PRO A 118 -8.32 17.09 -5.55
CA PRO A 118 -8.03 18.43 -5.02
C PRO A 118 -7.25 18.42 -3.70
N LEU A 119 -7.26 17.31 -2.96
CA LEU A 119 -6.58 17.19 -1.67
C LEU A 119 -5.15 16.66 -1.79
N TYR A 120 -4.84 16.00 -2.92
CA TYR A 120 -3.57 15.32 -3.11
C TYR A 120 -2.93 15.77 -4.43
N PRO A 121 -1.88 16.59 -4.39
CA PRO A 121 -1.19 17.03 -5.61
C PRO A 121 -0.54 15.87 -6.37
N VAL A 122 -0.23 14.77 -5.67
CA VAL A 122 0.23 13.53 -6.29
C VAL A 122 -0.80 12.45 -5.97
N ASN A 123 -1.53 12.02 -7.01
CA ASN A 123 -2.53 10.96 -6.90
C ASN A 123 -2.51 10.11 -8.18
N PHE A 124 -2.29 8.81 -8.02
CA PHE A 124 -2.20 7.87 -9.13
C PHE A 124 -2.61 6.46 -8.70
N VAL A 125 -2.88 5.62 -9.67
CA VAL A 125 -3.17 4.20 -9.48
C VAL A 125 -2.10 3.39 -10.16
N THR A 126 -1.62 2.34 -9.47
CA THR A 126 -0.81 1.27 -10.05
C THR A 126 -1.63 0.01 -10.12
N LYS A 127 -1.50 -0.75 -11.22
CA LYS A 127 -2.11 -2.06 -11.38
C LYS A 127 -1.01 -3.06 -11.65
N GLU A 128 -1.01 -4.13 -10.88
CA GLU A 128 -0.09 -5.24 -11.02
C GLU A 128 -0.82 -6.46 -11.60
N ILE A 129 -0.20 -7.09 -12.62
CA ILE A 129 -0.68 -8.27 -13.33
C ILE A 129 0.46 -9.30 -13.29
N PRO A 130 0.51 -10.19 -12.28
CA PRO A 130 1.58 -11.18 -12.16
C PRO A 130 1.63 -12.17 -13.33
N HIS A 131 2.84 -12.54 -13.76
CA HIS A 131 3.08 -13.51 -14.81
C HIS A 131 3.13 -14.93 -14.25
N GLY A 132 2.37 -15.86 -14.84
CA GLY A 132 2.52 -17.29 -14.68
C GLY A 132 2.19 -17.90 -13.30
N GLY A 133 2.13 -19.24 -13.24
CA GLY A 133 1.92 -20.02 -12.04
C GLY A 133 0.55 -19.86 -11.39
N ILE A 134 0.45 -20.24 -10.13
CA ILE A 134 -0.78 -20.10 -9.32
C ILE A 134 -1.12 -18.61 -9.11
N GLN A 135 -0.14 -17.72 -9.22
CA GLN A 135 -0.29 -16.27 -9.02
C GLN A 135 -0.91 -15.54 -10.22
N SER A 136 -0.92 -16.14 -11.42
CA SER A 136 -1.46 -15.53 -12.64
C SER A 136 -2.97 -15.26 -12.63
N HIS A 137 -3.66 -15.64 -11.57
CA HIS A 137 -5.11 -15.51 -11.45
C HIS A 137 -5.57 -14.27 -10.70
N TYR A 138 -4.67 -13.47 -10.14
CA TYR A 138 -5.07 -12.27 -9.43
C TYR A 138 -4.38 -11.03 -9.96
N THR A 139 -5.16 -9.97 -10.03
CA THR A 139 -4.70 -8.62 -10.30
C THR A 139 -5.20 -7.70 -9.21
N PHE A 140 -4.47 -6.65 -8.92
CA PHE A 140 -4.94 -5.64 -7.98
C PHE A 140 -4.46 -4.25 -8.36
N GLU A 141 -5.26 -3.27 -7.98
CA GLU A 141 -4.98 -1.87 -8.15
C GLU A 141 -4.73 -1.23 -6.79
N VAL A 142 -3.69 -0.44 -6.69
CA VAL A 142 -3.33 0.33 -5.50
C VAL A 142 -3.40 1.81 -5.86
N THR A 143 -4.22 2.55 -5.12
CA THR A 143 -4.25 4.01 -5.22
C THR A 143 -3.22 4.59 -4.26
N TRP A 144 -2.43 5.52 -4.77
CA TRP A 144 -1.38 6.25 -4.07
C TRP A 144 -1.72 7.71 -4.01
N ARG A 145 -1.55 8.32 -2.83
CA ARG A 145 -1.81 9.73 -2.60
C ARG A 145 -0.69 10.34 -1.77
N ALA A 146 -0.11 11.45 -2.23
CA ALA A 146 0.90 12.17 -1.47
C ALA A 146 0.58 13.66 -1.42
N GLY A 147 0.88 14.29 -0.28
CA GLY A 147 0.64 15.71 -0.09
C GLY A 147 1.29 16.27 1.19
N VAL A 148 1.44 17.58 1.21
CA VAL A 148 1.85 18.32 2.40
C VAL A 148 0.65 18.45 3.33
N SER A 149 0.75 17.91 4.54
CA SER A 149 -0.31 17.96 5.54
C SER A 149 -0.13 19.11 6.54
N GLN A 150 1.11 19.60 6.69
CA GLN A 150 1.42 20.78 7.51
C GLN A 150 2.54 21.58 6.86
N GLY A 151 2.47 22.91 6.98
CA GLY A 151 3.38 23.84 6.30
C GLY A 151 2.89 24.23 4.91
N THR A 152 3.80 24.57 4.00
CA THR A 152 3.52 24.89 2.60
C THR A 152 4.26 23.92 1.66
N ALA A 153 3.95 23.96 0.37
CA ALA A 153 4.64 23.12 -0.61
C ALA A 153 6.16 23.42 -0.69
N GLU A 154 6.53 24.68 -0.47
CA GLU A 154 7.92 25.15 -0.48
C GLU A 154 8.64 24.89 0.85
N ALA A 155 7.89 24.89 1.96
CA ALA A 155 8.40 24.71 3.32
C ALA A 155 7.50 23.75 4.11
N PRO A 156 7.46 22.47 3.73
CA PRO A 156 6.66 21.48 4.43
C PRO A 156 7.23 21.19 5.82
N THR A 157 6.35 21.05 6.81
CA THR A 157 6.70 20.58 8.15
C THR A 157 6.21 19.16 8.40
N GLU A 158 5.21 18.71 7.62
CA GLU A 158 4.76 17.34 7.56
C GLU A 158 4.28 16.99 6.14
N VAL A 159 4.71 15.85 5.64
CA VAL A 159 4.26 15.26 4.36
C VAL A 159 3.70 13.88 4.62
N LYS A 160 2.66 13.49 3.91
CA LYS A 160 2.06 12.15 4.03
C LYS A 160 1.94 11.48 2.68
N VAL A 161 2.21 10.18 2.69
CA VAL A 161 1.86 9.23 1.63
C VAL A 161 0.85 8.26 2.19
N LEU A 162 -0.29 8.13 1.51
CA LEU A 162 -1.33 7.15 1.80
C LEU A 162 -1.47 6.23 0.60
N TYR A 163 -1.65 4.93 0.84
CA TYR A 163 -1.89 3.98 -0.23
C TYR A 163 -2.81 2.85 0.23
N GLY A 164 -3.56 2.30 -0.70
CA GLY A 164 -4.45 1.17 -0.42
C GLY A 164 -4.92 0.51 -1.70
N LYS A 165 -5.24 -0.78 -1.60
CA LYS A 165 -5.92 -1.51 -2.66
C LYS A 165 -7.31 -0.91 -2.87
N THR A 166 -7.62 -0.54 -4.09
CA THR A 166 -8.92 0.04 -4.44
C THR A 166 -9.74 -0.82 -5.40
N SER A 167 -9.10 -1.80 -6.05
CA SER A 167 -9.76 -2.72 -6.99
C SER A 167 -8.96 -4.01 -7.13
N GLY A 168 -9.55 -5.02 -7.75
CA GLY A 168 -8.89 -6.27 -8.10
C GLY A 168 -9.51 -7.49 -7.42
N THR A 169 -8.87 -8.63 -7.56
CA THR A 169 -9.36 -9.93 -7.12
C THR A 169 -9.35 -10.08 -5.59
N THR A 170 -10.10 -11.05 -5.08
CA THR A 170 -10.30 -11.27 -3.64
C THR A 170 -9.14 -11.99 -2.96
N GLU A 171 -8.17 -12.50 -3.73
CA GLU A 171 -6.97 -13.18 -3.23
C GLU A 171 -6.06 -12.28 -2.41
N VAL A 172 -6.13 -10.97 -2.66
CA VAL A 172 -5.43 -9.96 -1.87
C VAL A 172 -6.48 -9.01 -1.26
N PRO A 173 -7.19 -9.41 -0.21
CA PRO A 173 -8.32 -8.65 0.32
C PRO A 173 -7.91 -7.33 0.97
N LYS A 174 -6.65 -7.18 1.39
CA LYS A 174 -6.22 -5.94 2.03
C LYS A 174 -4.77 -5.58 1.70
N ILE A 175 -4.60 -4.38 1.14
CA ILE A 175 -3.35 -3.61 1.16
C ILE A 175 -3.74 -2.22 1.63
N LEU A 176 -3.15 -1.76 2.72
CA LEU A 176 -3.39 -0.41 3.23
C LEU A 176 -2.13 0.07 3.97
N GLY A 177 -1.77 1.33 3.79
CA GLY A 177 -0.65 1.88 4.51
C GLY A 177 -0.55 3.40 4.46
N SER A 178 0.29 3.92 5.32
CA SER A 178 0.66 5.34 5.35
C SER A 178 2.12 5.51 5.73
N ILE A 179 2.71 6.59 5.22
CA ILE A 179 4.04 7.04 5.61
C ILE A 179 3.92 8.52 5.96
N VAL A 180 4.33 8.87 7.16
CA VAL A 180 4.37 10.26 7.64
C VAL A 180 5.82 10.69 7.70
N PHE A 181 6.14 11.77 7.02
CA PHE A 181 7.46 12.38 7.01
C PHE A 181 7.44 13.66 7.82
N THR A 182 8.36 13.80 8.76
CA THR A 182 8.53 15.00 9.58
C THR A 182 10.00 15.37 9.68
N ALA A 183 10.31 16.67 9.79
CA ALA A 183 11.66 17.08 10.14
C ALA A 183 12.02 16.52 11.52
N ASP A 184 13.24 15.97 11.66
CA ASP A 184 13.69 15.52 12.97
C ASP A 184 14.17 16.74 13.80
N PRO A 185 13.52 17.04 14.94
CA PRO A 185 13.89 18.20 15.73
C PRO A 185 15.26 18.05 16.42
N ALA A 186 15.70 16.83 16.69
CA ALA A 186 17.00 16.55 17.31
C ALA A 186 18.16 16.62 16.31
N HIS A 187 17.89 16.37 15.03
CA HIS A 187 18.89 16.34 13.97
C HIS A 187 18.48 17.26 12.81
N PRO A 188 18.79 18.56 12.88
CA PRO A 188 18.45 19.50 11.80
C PRO A 188 18.99 19.05 10.45
N GLY A 189 18.13 19.06 9.43
CA GLY A 189 18.46 18.57 8.10
C GLY A 189 18.17 17.08 7.86
N TRP A 190 17.67 16.39 8.86
CA TRP A 190 17.20 15.01 8.75
C TRP A 190 15.66 14.93 8.70
N THR A 191 15.18 13.91 8.02
CA THR A 191 13.74 13.59 7.96
C THR A 191 13.49 12.24 8.59
N ARG A 192 12.52 12.20 9.52
CA ARG A 192 11.97 10.99 10.11
C ARG A 192 10.79 10.49 9.29
N LEU A 193 10.68 9.17 9.14
CA LEU A 193 9.57 8.48 8.50
C LEU A 193 8.89 7.56 9.51
N ASP A 194 7.59 7.75 9.73
CA ASP A 194 6.76 6.80 10.47
C ASP A 194 5.91 6.02 9.46
N ILE A 195 6.12 4.71 9.36
CA ILE A 195 5.51 3.83 8.36
C ILE A 195 4.53 2.90 9.05
N VAL A 196 3.31 2.82 8.55
CA VAL A 196 2.30 1.81 8.92
C VAL A 196 1.90 1.05 7.67
N ARG A 197 1.87 -0.28 7.76
CA ARG A 197 1.44 -1.14 6.67
C ARG A 197 0.59 -2.29 7.16
N GLN A 198 -0.51 -2.55 6.41
CA GLN A 198 -1.46 -3.63 6.65
C GLN A 198 -1.59 -4.48 5.38
N LEU A 199 -1.61 -5.80 5.55
CA LEU A 199 -1.67 -6.75 4.44
C LEU A 199 -2.47 -7.99 4.81
N ASN A 200 -3.26 -8.48 3.85
CA ASN A 200 -3.79 -9.83 3.83
C ASN A 200 -3.74 -10.36 2.39
N THR A 201 -3.21 -11.55 2.21
CA THR A 201 -3.14 -12.27 0.94
C THR A 201 -3.89 -13.61 1.00
N ASN A 202 -4.89 -13.76 1.88
CA ASN A 202 -5.67 -14.99 2.09
C ASN A 202 -4.79 -16.24 2.33
N GLY A 203 -3.64 -16.07 2.98
CA GLY A 203 -2.72 -17.16 3.28
C GLY A 203 -1.89 -17.66 2.09
N HIS A 204 -1.93 -16.98 0.95
CA HIS A 204 -1.12 -17.33 -0.22
C HIS A 204 0.37 -16.98 -0.06
N SER A 205 0.74 -16.31 1.03
CA SER A 205 2.12 -15.92 1.28
C SER A 205 2.38 -15.62 2.75
N ASP A 206 3.66 -15.54 3.11
CA ASP A 206 4.09 -15.03 4.42
C ASP A 206 3.86 -13.51 4.50
N ASP A 207 2.65 -13.08 4.89
CA ASP A 207 2.33 -11.67 5.06
C ASP A 207 3.27 -10.93 6.02
N PRO A 208 3.67 -11.48 7.19
CA PRO A 208 4.67 -10.86 8.07
C PRO A 208 6.02 -10.60 7.40
N GLY A 209 6.54 -11.57 6.65
CA GLY A 209 7.80 -11.44 5.91
C GLY A 209 7.68 -10.44 4.76
N LYS A 210 6.58 -10.49 4.00
CA LYS A 210 6.30 -9.52 2.94
C LYS A 210 6.20 -8.08 3.47
N LEU A 211 5.50 -7.86 4.58
CA LEU A 211 5.42 -6.55 5.23
C LEU A 211 6.81 -6.00 5.56
N GLN A 212 7.69 -6.85 6.11
CA GLN A 212 9.08 -6.48 6.40
C GLN A 212 9.85 -6.13 5.13
N GLY A 213 9.83 -7.03 4.15
CA GLY A 213 10.57 -6.85 2.90
C GLY A 213 10.16 -5.57 2.15
N TRP A 214 8.87 -5.27 2.12
CA TRP A 214 8.38 -4.07 1.47
C TRP A 214 8.73 -2.78 2.21
N ILE A 215 8.67 -2.76 3.54
CA ILE A 215 9.10 -1.61 4.34
C ILE A 215 10.60 -1.35 4.11
N GLN A 216 11.42 -2.41 4.09
CA GLN A 216 12.84 -2.31 3.80
C GLN A 216 13.08 -1.78 2.38
N LYS A 217 12.43 -2.38 1.37
CA LYS A 217 12.53 -1.92 -0.04
C LYS A 217 12.15 -0.46 -0.20
N TYR A 218 11.08 -0.02 0.47
CA TYR A 218 10.66 1.39 0.42
C TYR A 218 11.74 2.31 0.98
N PHE A 219 12.27 1.99 2.15
CA PHE A 219 13.31 2.79 2.80
C PHE A 219 14.59 2.85 1.95
N ASP A 220 15.05 1.70 1.44
CA ASP A 220 16.24 1.58 0.61
C ASP A 220 16.06 2.34 -0.72
N GLY A 221 14.89 2.20 -1.33
CA GLY A 221 14.54 2.90 -2.56
C GLY A 221 14.54 4.42 -2.38
N LEU A 222 13.87 4.92 -1.34
CA LEU A 222 13.85 6.35 -1.01
C LEU A 222 15.26 6.90 -0.75
N ASN A 223 16.04 6.18 0.04
CA ASN A 223 17.40 6.56 0.36
C ASN A 223 18.28 6.55 -0.88
N GLY A 224 18.15 5.53 -1.73
CA GLY A 224 18.83 5.44 -3.01
C GLY A 224 18.46 6.58 -3.98
N GLN A 225 17.18 6.96 -4.03
CA GLN A 225 16.71 8.10 -4.82
C GLN A 225 17.33 9.41 -4.33
N LEU A 226 17.30 9.63 -3.03
CA LEU A 226 17.86 10.85 -2.40
C LEU A 226 19.36 10.97 -2.60
N HIS A 227 20.08 9.86 -2.61
CA HIS A 227 21.52 9.81 -2.90
C HIS A 227 21.86 9.75 -4.40
N GLY A 228 20.88 9.63 -5.29
CA GLY A 228 21.10 9.46 -6.73
C GLY A 228 21.71 8.11 -7.11
N THR A 229 21.58 7.09 -6.28
CA THR A 229 22.13 5.73 -6.49
C THR A 229 21.09 4.69 -6.86
N LEU A 230 19.81 5.07 -6.90
CA LEU A 230 18.71 4.16 -7.22
C LEU A 230 18.81 3.66 -8.66
N SER A 231 18.78 2.34 -8.84
CA SER A 231 18.62 1.70 -10.14
C SER A 231 17.15 1.30 -10.33
N THR A 232 16.57 1.70 -11.45
CA THR A 232 15.21 1.31 -11.86
C THR A 232 15.21 0.22 -12.94
N ALA A 233 16.39 -0.27 -13.31
CA ALA A 233 16.52 -1.32 -14.33
C ALA A 233 15.86 -2.62 -13.88
N GLY A 234 15.02 -3.20 -14.73
CA GLY A 234 14.31 -4.45 -14.45
C GLY A 234 12.99 -4.28 -13.70
N TYR A 235 12.64 -3.08 -13.24
CA TYR A 235 11.39 -2.82 -12.53
C TYR A 235 10.35 -2.11 -13.40
N CYS A 236 9.08 -2.29 -13.05
CA CYS A 236 7.96 -1.52 -13.57
C CYS A 236 7.92 -0.13 -12.93
N VAL A 237 8.69 0.79 -13.46
CA VAL A 237 8.73 2.18 -12.97
C VAL A 237 7.76 3.03 -13.78
N LEU A 238 7.01 3.87 -13.08
CA LEU A 238 6.11 4.84 -13.71
C LEU A 238 6.91 5.93 -14.46
N PRO A 239 6.41 6.39 -15.60
CA PRO A 239 7.05 7.47 -16.36
C PRO A 239 7.05 8.80 -15.61
#